data_a05fb324822458655893add02035feed
#
_entry.id   a05fb324822458655893add02035feed
#
_cell.length_a   1.000
_cell.length_b   1.000
_cell.length_c   1.000
_cell.angle_alpha   90.00
_cell.angle_beta   90.00
_cell.angle_gamma   90.00
#
_symmetry.space_group_name_H-M   'P 1'
#
loop_
_entity.id
_entity.type
_entity.pdbx_description
1 polymer ?
#
loop_
_entity_poly.entity_id
_entity_poly.type
_entity_poly.pdbx_seq_one_letter_code
_entity_poly.pdbx_strand_id
1 'polypeptide(L)'
;DGRCKTFDARANGYVRSEGVGALLLRPRPSSGRGAPVDRAVVGGSAVRQDGRSASLTAPNGSAQCVLLLAAHASAAEGAAAFGLALVEAHGTGTPLGDPTEAGALAAAVGGGGAASVLVGAAKGSVGHAEAASGLLGLLRAADVLERACASANAQLRTVNPLVAERARAARRPPRAWRAAGSPRRRRRSRA
;
A
#
# COMPACT_ATOMS: atom_id res chain seq x y z
N ASP A 1 -9.00 15.33 -18.44
CA ASP A 1 -8.74 16.71 -18.01
C ASP A 1 -7.29 16.93 -17.50
N GLY A 2 -6.36 16.09 -17.89
CA GLY A 2 -4.93 16.27 -17.61
C GLY A 2 -4.52 16.09 -16.15
N ARG A 3 -5.23 15.27 -15.38
CA ARG A 3 -4.92 15.04 -13.96
C ARG A 3 -5.21 13.61 -13.52
N CYS A 4 -4.37 13.08 -12.62
CA CYS A 4 -4.67 11.85 -11.88
C CYS A 4 -5.48 12.22 -10.63
N LYS A 5 -6.79 11.98 -10.65
CA LYS A 5 -7.67 12.24 -9.50
C LYS A 5 -7.73 11.03 -8.57
N THR A 6 -6.59 10.69 -8.00
CA THR A 6 -6.42 9.51 -7.16
C THR A 6 -7.44 9.45 -6.03
N PHE A 7 -8.19 8.35 -5.96
CA PHE A 7 -9.23 8.04 -4.96
C PHE A 7 -10.42 9.02 -4.94
N ASP A 8 -10.48 9.99 -5.86
CA ASP A 8 -11.55 10.99 -5.91
C ASP A 8 -12.78 10.43 -6.64
N ALA A 9 -13.97 10.89 -6.25
CA ALA A 9 -15.23 10.54 -6.90
C ALA A 9 -15.29 10.91 -8.38
N ARG A 10 -14.49 11.89 -8.82
CA ARG A 10 -14.36 12.34 -10.20
C ARG A 10 -13.27 11.57 -10.99
N ALA A 11 -12.71 10.50 -10.41
CA ALA A 11 -11.68 9.69 -11.07
C ALA A 11 -12.20 9.16 -12.40
N ASN A 12 -11.52 9.49 -13.49
CA ASN A 12 -11.92 9.15 -14.86
C ASN A 12 -10.75 8.73 -15.76
N GLY A 13 -9.63 8.37 -15.15
CA GLY A 13 -8.39 8.01 -15.83
C GLY A 13 -7.20 8.77 -15.27
N TYR A 14 -6.06 8.59 -15.93
CA TYR A 14 -4.80 9.22 -15.52
C TYR A 14 -4.21 10.07 -16.65
N VAL A 15 -3.31 10.95 -16.29
CA VAL A 15 -2.49 11.71 -17.23
C VAL A 15 -1.06 11.18 -17.21
N ARG A 16 -0.46 11.05 -18.37
CA ARG A 16 0.97 10.73 -18.50
C ARG A 16 1.83 11.93 -18.16
N SER A 17 2.96 11.67 -17.56
CA SER A 17 4.00 12.65 -17.28
C SER A 17 5.38 12.05 -17.55
N GLU A 18 6.39 12.87 -17.50
CA GLU A 18 7.78 12.46 -17.65
C GLU A 18 8.50 12.57 -16.32
N GLY A 19 9.50 11.73 -16.12
CA GLY A 19 10.32 11.77 -14.93
C GLY A 19 11.54 10.88 -15.06
N VAL A 20 12.61 11.28 -14.40
CA VAL A 20 13.82 10.51 -14.21
C VAL A 20 14.20 10.59 -12.74
N GLY A 21 14.71 9.51 -12.21
CA GLY A 21 15.17 9.46 -10.82
C GLY A 21 16.31 8.46 -10.67
N ALA A 22 17.03 8.57 -9.57
CA ALA A 22 18.08 7.63 -9.19
C ALA A 22 18.06 7.38 -7.69
N LEU A 23 18.30 6.14 -7.31
CA LEU A 23 18.48 5.72 -5.93
C LEU A 23 19.81 5.00 -5.79
N LEU A 24 20.58 5.36 -4.76
CA LEU A 24 21.77 4.62 -4.37
C LEU A 24 21.37 3.65 -3.26
N LEU A 25 21.44 2.36 -3.54
CA LEU A 25 21.22 1.29 -2.57
C LEU A 25 22.58 0.74 -2.12
N ARG A 26 22.72 0.50 -0.83
CA ARG A 26 23.91 -0.14 -0.27
C ARG A 26 23.51 -1.17 0.79
N PRO A 27 24.29 -2.23 0.98
CA PRO A 27 24.11 -3.12 2.11
C PRO A 27 24.21 -2.33 3.43
N ARG A 28 23.30 -2.61 4.36
CA ARG A 28 23.38 -2.01 5.69
C ARG A 28 24.49 -2.69 6.49
N PRO A 29 25.51 -1.96 6.98
CA PRO A 29 26.51 -2.54 7.85
C PRO A 29 25.88 -2.99 9.16
N SER A 30 26.32 -4.12 9.68
CA SER A 30 25.74 -4.79 10.86
C SER A 30 25.95 -4.01 12.17
N SER A 31 26.88 -3.10 12.25
CA SER A 31 27.11 -2.08 13.30
C SER A 31 28.48 -1.44 13.07
N GLY A 32 28.68 -0.18 13.48
CA GLY A 32 29.98 0.50 13.44
C GLY A 32 29.84 1.99 13.78
N ARG A 33 30.77 2.52 14.58
CA ARG A 33 30.86 3.97 14.79
C ARG A 33 31.23 4.62 13.46
N GLY A 34 30.47 5.62 13.04
CA GLY A 34 30.72 6.37 11.80
C GLY A 34 30.04 5.83 10.54
N ALA A 35 29.11 4.87 10.65
CA ALA A 35 28.26 4.48 9.51
C ALA A 35 27.45 5.70 9.04
N PRO A 36 27.37 5.96 7.72
CA PRO A 36 26.52 7.02 7.20
C PRO A 36 25.08 6.78 7.62
N VAL A 37 24.38 7.85 7.95
CA VAL A 37 22.95 7.77 8.31
C VAL A 37 22.15 7.38 7.05
N ASP A 38 21.46 6.25 7.12
CA ASP A 38 20.55 5.83 6.05
C ASP A 38 19.31 6.72 6.08
N ARG A 39 18.90 7.26 4.93
CA ARG A 39 17.65 8.02 4.83
C ARG A 39 16.42 7.12 5.01
N ALA A 40 16.51 5.90 4.51
CA ALA A 40 15.50 4.87 4.68
C ALA A 40 16.14 3.48 4.50
N VAL A 41 15.48 2.46 4.98
CA VAL A 41 15.89 1.07 4.82
C VAL A 41 14.81 0.32 4.06
N VAL A 42 15.20 -0.42 3.01
CA VAL A 42 14.31 -1.37 2.33
C VAL A 42 14.27 -2.63 3.18
N GLY A 43 13.18 -2.82 3.92
CA GLY A 43 13.02 -3.96 4.83
C GLY A 43 12.62 -5.26 4.11
N GLY A 44 11.88 -5.13 3.01
CA GLY A 44 11.42 -6.29 2.23
C GLY A 44 10.92 -5.87 0.86
N SER A 45 10.81 -6.82 -0.06
CA SER A 45 10.27 -6.61 -1.39
C SER A 45 9.61 -7.87 -1.94
N ALA A 46 8.66 -7.70 -2.84
CA ALA A 46 8.05 -8.80 -3.59
C ALA A 46 7.64 -8.34 -4.98
N VAL A 47 7.67 -9.26 -5.93
CA VAL A 47 7.20 -9.06 -7.29
C VAL A 47 6.15 -10.13 -7.61
N ARG A 48 5.01 -9.73 -8.15
CA ARG A 48 3.94 -10.63 -8.58
C ARG A 48 3.32 -10.11 -9.86
N GLN A 49 2.65 -10.99 -10.57
CA GLN A 49 1.79 -10.65 -11.70
C GLN A 49 0.33 -10.89 -11.31
N ASP A 50 -0.58 -10.16 -11.95
CA ASP A 50 -2.01 -10.32 -11.73
C ASP A 50 -2.53 -11.70 -12.13
N GLY A 51 -1.82 -12.39 -13.04
CA GLY A 51 -2.25 -13.67 -13.58
C GLY A 51 -3.57 -13.53 -14.33
N ARG A 52 -4.45 -14.51 -14.20
CA ARG A 52 -5.78 -14.47 -14.79
C ARG A 52 -6.67 -13.45 -14.07
N SER A 53 -7.15 -12.45 -14.79
CA SER A 53 -8.09 -11.44 -14.31
C SER A 53 -9.40 -11.49 -15.08
N ALA A 54 -10.38 -10.67 -14.71
CA ALA A 54 -11.70 -10.64 -15.37
C ALA A 54 -11.62 -10.16 -16.83
N SER A 55 -10.62 -9.37 -17.19
CA SER A 55 -10.31 -8.95 -18.57
C SER A 55 -8.85 -8.53 -18.67
N LEU A 56 -8.37 -8.32 -19.90
CA LEU A 56 -6.96 -7.93 -20.17
C LEU A 56 -6.52 -6.69 -19.38
N THR A 57 -7.41 -5.76 -19.12
CA THR A 57 -7.12 -4.51 -18.43
C THR A 57 -7.69 -4.44 -17.01
N ALA A 58 -8.36 -5.48 -16.53
CA ALA A 58 -8.95 -5.48 -15.20
C ALA A 58 -7.88 -5.81 -14.13
N PRO A 59 -7.73 -4.97 -13.11
CA PRO A 59 -6.81 -5.24 -12.01
C PRO A 59 -7.30 -6.43 -11.16
N ASN A 60 -6.36 -7.22 -10.64
CA ASN A 60 -6.66 -8.36 -9.78
C ASN A 60 -6.38 -8.02 -8.31
N GLY A 61 -7.41 -7.65 -7.56
CA GLY A 61 -7.27 -7.28 -6.14
C GLY A 61 -6.75 -8.40 -5.24
N SER A 62 -7.04 -9.67 -5.56
CA SER A 62 -6.50 -10.80 -4.81
C SER A 62 -5.00 -10.95 -5.01
N ALA A 63 -4.51 -10.79 -6.25
CA ALA A 63 -3.08 -10.80 -6.56
C ALA A 63 -2.35 -9.63 -5.86
N GLN A 64 -2.95 -8.45 -5.85
CA GLN A 64 -2.41 -7.28 -5.13
C GLN A 64 -2.34 -7.52 -3.62
N CYS A 65 -3.37 -8.11 -3.02
CA CYS A 65 -3.36 -8.45 -1.59
C CYS A 65 -2.24 -9.45 -1.26
N VAL A 66 -2.09 -10.51 -2.07
CA VAL A 66 -1.01 -11.50 -1.92
C VAL A 66 0.38 -10.86 -2.08
N LEU A 67 0.53 -9.92 -3.02
CA LEU A 67 1.77 -9.15 -3.21
C LEU A 67 2.13 -8.36 -1.95
N LEU A 68 1.18 -7.61 -1.39
CA LEU A 68 1.37 -6.81 -0.19
C LEU A 68 1.76 -7.66 1.02
N LEU A 69 1.07 -8.78 1.23
CA LEU A 69 1.39 -9.73 2.30
C LEU A 69 2.77 -10.36 2.11
N ALA A 70 3.15 -10.70 0.88
CA ALA A 70 4.46 -11.27 0.57
C ALA A 70 5.59 -10.24 0.80
N ALA A 71 5.39 -8.99 0.39
CA ALA A 71 6.36 -7.92 0.65
C ALA A 71 6.54 -7.67 2.15
N HIS A 72 5.45 -7.65 2.91
CA HIS A 72 5.49 -7.50 4.36
C HIS A 72 6.20 -8.70 5.04
N ALA A 73 5.89 -9.93 4.61
CA ALA A 73 6.50 -11.15 5.15
C ALA A 73 7.99 -11.28 4.81
N SER A 74 8.45 -10.65 3.71
CA SER A 74 9.88 -10.63 3.33
C SER A 74 10.69 -9.61 4.14
N ALA A 75 10.02 -8.75 4.94
CA ALA A 75 10.71 -7.80 5.79
C ALA A 75 11.41 -8.51 6.95
N ALA A 76 12.63 -8.06 7.29
CA ALA A 76 13.35 -8.56 8.45
C ALA A 76 12.51 -8.39 9.73
N GLU A 77 12.69 -9.31 10.70
CA GLU A 77 11.88 -9.38 11.93
C GLU A 77 11.75 -8.03 12.67
N GLY A 78 12.79 -7.22 12.67
CA GLY A 78 12.74 -5.88 13.28
C GLY A 78 11.87 -4.88 12.52
N ALA A 79 11.73 -5.00 11.21
CA ALA A 79 10.91 -4.09 10.40
C ALA A 79 9.41 -4.44 10.50
N ALA A 80 9.08 -5.71 10.65
CA ALA A 80 7.70 -6.17 10.81
C ALA A 80 7.07 -5.75 12.16
N ALA A 81 7.90 -5.45 13.16
CA ALA A 81 7.43 -5.01 14.49
C ALA A 81 6.92 -3.56 14.49
N PHE A 82 7.36 -2.74 13.54
CA PHE A 82 6.87 -1.37 13.37
C PHE A 82 5.61 -1.42 12.48
N GLY A 83 4.45 -1.10 13.03
CA GLY A 83 3.20 -1.10 12.29
C GLY A 83 3.27 -0.26 10.99
N LEU A 84 2.49 -0.62 9.99
CA LEU A 84 2.40 0.12 8.73
C LEU A 84 1.75 1.49 8.98
N ALA A 85 2.47 2.57 8.76
CA ALA A 85 2.00 3.93 8.96
C ALA A 85 1.58 4.63 7.66
N LEU A 86 2.24 4.29 6.55
CA LEU A 86 2.03 4.92 5.25
C LEU A 86 2.05 3.87 4.13
N VAL A 87 1.19 4.07 3.15
CA VAL A 87 1.26 3.39 1.84
C VAL A 87 1.33 4.44 0.75
N GLU A 88 2.35 4.37 -0.08
CA GLU A 88 2.41 5.07 -1.34
C GLU A 88 1.80 4.16 -2.42
N ALA A 89 0.57 4.47 -2.82
CA ALA A 89 -0.24 3.64 -3.68
C ALA A 89 0.10 3.81 -5.17
N HIS A 90 -0.34 2.86 -5.99
CA HIS A 90 -0.34 3.05 -7.44
C HIS A 90 -1.26 4.21 -7.84
N GLY A 91 -2.51 4.24 -7.35
CA GLY A 91 -3.39 5.42 -7.30
C GLY A 91 -3.47 6.23 -8.59
N THR A 92 -3.87 5.61 -9.71
CA THR A 92 -3.88 6.27 -11.02
C THR A 92 -5.09 7.16 -11.27
N GLY A 93 -6.12 7.09 -10.43
CA GLY A 93 -7.36 7.82 -10.65
C GLY A 93 -8.27 7.14 -11.67
N THR A 94 -8.22 5.81 -11.76
CA THR A 94 -9.08 5.04 -12.67
C THR A 94 -10.33 4.51 -11.94
N PRO A 95 -11.49 4.43 -12.63
CA PRO A 95 -12.75 4.01 -11.99
C PRO A 95 -12.71 2.61 -11.37
N LEU A 96 -11.93 1.69 -11.94
CA LEU A 96 -11.78 0.31 -11.46
C LEU A 96 -10.51 0.10 -10.63
N GLY A 97 -9.41 0.75 -11.00
CA GLY A 97 -8.11 0.56 -10.37
C GLY A 97 -8.11 1.00 -8.91
N ASP A 98 -8.51 2.23 -8.65
CA ASP A 98 -8.49 2.80 -7.31
C ASP A 98 -9.34 2.03 -6.29
N PRO A 99 -10.60 1.63 -6.60
CA PRO A 99 -11.38 0.81 -5.69
C PRO A 99 -10.79 -0.59 -5.46
N THR A 100 -10.19 -1.20 -6.50
CA THR A 100 -9.57 -2.52 -6.40
C THR A 100 -8.34 -2.46 -5.50
N GLU A 101 -7.49 -1.47 -5.70
CA GLU A 101 -6.30 -1.24 -4.88
C GLU A 101 -6.67 -0.93 -3.43
N ALA A 102 -7.65 -0.06 -3.18
CA ALA A 102 -8.13 0.24 -1.85
C ALA A 102 -8.66 -1.01 -1.12
N GLY A 103 -9.36 -1.87 -1.83
CA GLY A 103 -9.84 -3.15 -1.30
C GLY A 103 -8.70 -4.11 -0.95
N ALA A 104 -7.69 -4.22 -1.81
CA ALA A 104 -6.52 -5.05 -1.60
C ALA A 104 -5.68 -4.57 -0.40
N LEU A 105 -5.44 -3.26 -0.31
CA LEU A 105 -4.77 -2.62 0.83
C LEU A 105 -5.51 -2.88 2.13
N ALA A 106 -6.82 -2.62 2.16
CA ALA A 106 -7.62 -2.82 3.35
C ALA A 106 -7.67 -4.29 3.80
N ALA A 107 -7.68 -5.25 2.85
CA ALA A 107 -7.62 -6.68 3.16
C ALA A 107 -6.24 -7.09 3.70
N ALA A 108 -5.15 -6.54 3.18
CA ALA A 108 -3.81 -6.85 3.63
C ALA A 108 -3.49 -6.25 5.00
N VAL A 109 -3.98 -5.03 5.29
CA VAL A 109 -3.63 -4.25 6.50
C VAL A 109 -4.69 -4.39 7.60
N GLY A 110 -5.93 -4.70 7.25
CA GLY A 110 -7.10 -4.61 8.16
C GLY A 110 -7.15 -5.66 9.28
N GLY A 111 -6.24 -6.64 9.33
CA GLY A 111 -6.27 -7.75 10.28
C GLY A 111 -5.67 -7.47 11.67
N GLY A 112 -4.98 -6.36 11.87
CA GLY A 112 -4.09 -6.15 13.01
C GLY A 112 -4.55 -5.20 14.11
N GLY A 113 -5.81 -4.77 14.16
CA GLY A 113 -6.27 -3.80 15.19
C GLY A 113 -5.56 -2.45 15.12
N ALA A 114 -4.99 -2.13 13.99
CA ALA A 114 -3.98 -1.12 13.80
C ALA A 114 -4.56 0.30 13.82
N ALA A 115 -3.69 1.20 14.24
CA ALA A 115 -3.75 2.62 13.97
C ALA A 115 -4.11 2.88 12.49
N SER A 116 -4.72 4.03 12.20
CA SER A 116 -5.04 4.44 10.83
C SER A 116 -3.79 4.50 9.96
N VAL A 117 -3.84 3.87 8.79
CA VAL A 117 -2.78 3.92 7.79
C VAL A 117 -3.05 5.07 6.82
N LEU A 118 -2.06 5.91 6.60
CA LEU A 118 -2.14 6.96 5.58
C LEU A 118 -1.94 6.34 4.20
N VAL A 119 -2.80 6.66 3.25
CA VAL A 119 -2.67 6.22 1.86
C VAL A 119 -2.51 7.43 0.97
N GLY A 120 -1.37 7.53 0.33
CA GLY A 120 -1.03 8.60 -0.61
C GLY A 120 -0.72 8.07 -2.01
N ALA A 121 -0.69 8.97 -3.00
CA ALA A 121 -0.19 8.68 -4.33
C ALA A 121 0.44 9.92 -4.96
N ALA A 122 1.73 9.84 -5.28
CA ALA A 122 2.48 10.89 -5.94
C ALA A 122 1.84 11.32 -7.27
N LYS A 123 1.18 10.38 -7.94
CA LYS A 123 0.51 10.62 -9.24
C LYS A 123 -0.54 11.71 -9.20
N GLY A 124 -1.20 11.93 -8.05
CA GLY A 124 -2.12 13.06 -7.88
C GLY A 124 -1.45 14.43 -8.05
N SER A 125 -0.16 14.51 -7.78
CA SER A 125 0.63 15.76 -7.90
C SER A 125 1.39 15.86 -9.22
N VAL A 126 2.00 14.76 -9.68
CA VAL A 126 2.98 14.80 -10.80
C VAL A 126 2.50 14.06 -12.05
N GLY A 127 1.35 13.40 -12.02
CA GLY A 127 0.89 12.52 -13.09
C GLY A 127 1.55 11.14 -13.04
N HIS A 128 1.31 10.33 -14.06
CA HIS A 128 1.85 8.98 -14.18
C HIS A 128 3.09 8.98 -15.06
N ALA A 129 4.26 8.94 -14.45
CA ALA A 129 5.54 8.90 -15.17
C ALA A 129 5.92 7.49 -15.69
N GLU A 130 4.90 6.65 -15.93
CA GLU A 130 5.02 5.30 -16.51
C GLU A 130 6.14 4.49 -15.81
N ALA A 131 7.24 4.19 -16.51
CA ALA A 131 8.35 3.40 -15.96
C ALA A 131 9.01 4.05 -14.73
N ALA A 132 9.03 5.37 -14.61
CA ALA A 132 9.61 6.09 -13.47
C ALA A 132 8.65 6.21 -12.26
N SER A 133 7.37 5.85 -12.41
CA SER A 133 6.36 6.06 -11.35
C SER A 133 6.65 5.32 -10.05
N GLY A 134 7.16 4.10 -10.11
CA GLY A 134 7.55 3.34 -8.92
C GLY A 134 8.70 4.00 -8.17
N LEU A 135 9.69 4.50 -8.90
CA LEU A 135 10.82 5.22 -8.33
C LEU A 135 10.37 6.54 -7.67
N LEU A 136 9.48 7.30 -8.30
CA LEU A 136 8.90 8.51 -7.71
C LEU A 136 8.12 8.21 -6.43
N GLY A 137 7.34 7.13 -6.41
CA GLY A 137 6.62 6.68 -5.23
C GLY A 137 7.57 6.32 -4.08
N LEU A 138 8.66 5.61 -4.37
CA LEU A 138 9.68 5.25 -3.39
C LEU A 138 10.40 6.48 -2.84
N LEU A 139 10.77 7.43 -3.70
CA LEU A 139 11.38 8.70 -3.28
C LEU A 139 10.44 9.51 -2.38
N ARG A 140 9.14 9.58 -2.72
CA ARG A 140 8.13 10.25 -1.89
C ARG A 140 7.97 9.55 -0.54
N ALA A 141 7.90 8.22 -0.51
CA ALA A 141 7.81 7.49 0.74
C ALA A 141 9.04 7.75 1.64
N ALA A 142 10.24 7.77 1.08
CA ALA A 142 11.46 8.11 1.80
C ALA A 142 11.43 9.56 2.35
N ASP A 143 10.96 10.53 1.56
CA ASP A 143 10.83 11.94 2.00
C ASP A 143 9.81 12.08 3.14
N VAL A 144 8.67 11.37 3.07
CA VAL A 144 7.68 11.35 4.15
C VAL A 144 8.26 10.76 5.44
N LEU A 145 9.04 9.68 5.34
CA LEU A 145 9.70 9.08 6.51
C LEU A 145 10.72 10.06 7.14
N GLU A 146 11.52 10.73 6.32
CA GLU A 146 12.53 11.68 6.78
C GLU A 146 11.89 12.92 7.45
N ARG A 147 10.84 13.45 6.85
CA ARG A 147 10.16 14.66 7.36
C ARG A 147 9.10 14.37 8.42
N ALA A 148 8.73 13.10 8.62
CA ALA A 148 7.60 12.68 9.44
C ALA A 148 6.30 13.45 9.10
N CYS A 149 6.14 13.83 7.83
CA CYS A 149 5.03 14.64 7.34
C CYS A 149 4.55 14.13 5.98
N ALA A 150 3.29 13.73 5.89
CA ALA A 150 2.66 13.31 4.65
C ALA A 150 1.73 14.40 4.12
N SER A 151 1.94 14.80 2.87
CA SER A 151 1.01 15.70 2.18
C SER A 151 -0.27 14.95 1.79
N ALA A 152 -1.39 15.66 1.76
CA ALA A 152 -2.65 15.14 1.23
C ALA A 152 -2.53 14.84 -0.27
N ASN A 153 -3.43 13.99 -0.79
CA ASN A 153 -3.53 13.74 -2.22
C ASN A 153 -4.04 15.00 -2.94
N ALA A 154 -3.25 15.55 -3.84
CA ALA A 154 -3.46 16.90 -4.42
C ALA A 154 -4.80 17.07 -5.13
N GLN A 155 -5.36 16.01 -5.73
CA GLN A 155 -6.61 16.07 -6.50
C GLN A 155 -7.81 15.49 -5.74
N LEU A 156 -7.63 15.05 -4.51
CA LEU A 156 -8.70 14.46 -3.71
C LEU A 156 -9.58 15.54 -3.08
N ARG A 157 -10.81 15.66 -3.54
CA ARG A 157 -11.84 16.55 -2.99
C ARG A 157 -12.93 15.78 -2.26
N THR A 158 -13.36 14.68 -2.88
CA THR A 158 -14.40 13.81 -2.33
C THR A 158 -13.98 12.36 -2.56
N VAL A 159 -13.91 11.57 -1.50
CA VAL A 159 -13.53 10.15 -1.62
C VAL A 159 -14.55 9.42 -2.50
N ASN A 160 -14.06 8.65 -3.46
CA ASN A 160 -14.89 7.80 -4.32
C ASN A 160 -15.70 6.85 -3.44
N PRO A 161 -17.05 6.79 -3.60
CA PRO A 161 -17.90 5.90 -2.80
C PRO A 161 -17.47 4.43 -2.84
N LEU A 162 -17.02 3.93 -4.00
CA LEU A 162 -16.54 2.57 -4.15
C LEU A 162 -15.23 2.33 -3.39
N VAL A 163 -14.33 3.32 -3.37
CA VAL A 163 -13.11 3.27 -2.54
C VAL A 163 -13.48 3.19 -1.07
N ALA A 164 -14.40 4.05 -0.61
CA ALA A 164 -14.87 4.06 0.77
C ALA A 164 -15.55 2.74 1.16
N GLU A 165 -16.37 2.16 0.29
CA GLU A 165 -17.04 0.89 0.48
C GLU A 165 -16.03 -0.26 0.63
N ARG A 166 -15.09 -0.38 -0.32
CA ARG A 166 -14.05 -1.43 -0.33
C ARG A 166 -13.13 -1.34 0.88
N ALA A 167 -12.73 -0.13 1.27
CA ALA A 167 -11.93 0.08 2.45
C ALA A 167 -12.66 -0.31 3.76
N ARG A 168 -13.99 -0.14 3.83
CA ARG A 168 -14.80 -0.57 4.99
C ARG A 168 -15.07 -2.07 4.99
N ALA A 169 -15.35 -2.67 3.83
CA ALA A 169 -15.67 -4.09 3.72
C ALA A 169 -14.53 -4.99 4.21
N ALA A 170 -13.30 -4.61 3.97
CA ALA A 170 -12.12 -5.36 4.36
C ALA A 170 -11.82 -5.32 5.88
N ARG A 171 -12.42 -4.40 6.63
CA ARG A 171 -12.37 -4.39 8.11
C ARG A 171 -13.14 -5.56 8.76
N ARG A 172 -13.93 -6.30 7.98
CA ARG A 172 -14.56 -7.55 8.42
C ARG A 172 -13.67 -8.71 7.95
N PRO A 173 -13.03 -9.49 8.87
CA PRO A 173 -12.23 -10.64 8.49
C PRO A 173 -13.11 -11.60 7.67
N PRO A 174 -12.61 -12.18 6.55
CA PRO A 174 -13.33 -13.18 5.78
C PRO A 174 -13.82 -14.29 6.72
N ARG A 175 -15.04 -14.79 6.53
CA ARG A 175 -15.63 -15.84 7.39
C ARG A 175 -14.74 -17.08 7.53
N ALA A 176 -13.90 -17.38 6.54
CA ALA A 176 -12.95 -18.47 6.54
C ALA A 176 -11.82 -18.32 7.59
N TRP A 177 -11.45 -17.08 7.96
CA TRP A 177 -10.40 -16.82 8.97
C TRP A 177 -10.86 -17.04 10.41
N ARG A 178 -12.17 -17.04 10.68
CA ARG A 178 -12.70 -17.33 12.03
C ARG A 178 -12.62 -18.81 12.39
N ALA A 179 -12.43 -19.72 11.43
CA ALA A 179 -12.46 -21.16 11.68
C ALA A 179 -11.09 -21.79 12.05
N ALA A 180 -9.97 -21.12 11.73
CA ALA A 180 -8.64 -21.75 11.82
C ALA A 180 -7.84 -21.41 13.09
N GLY A 181 -8.30 -20.54 13.99
CA GLY A 181 -7.45 -20.04 15.09
C GLY A 181 -8.09 -19.72 16.43
N SER A 182 -9.30 -20.19 16.75
CA SER A 182 -9.84 -19.97 18.08
C SER A 182 -9.59 -21.20 18.97
N PRO A 183 -8.75 -21.12 20.03
CA PRO A 183 -8.63 -22.22 20.98
C PRO A 183 -9.99 -22.40 21.68
N ARG A 184 -10.55 -23.61 21.58
CA ARG A 184 -11.75 -24.01 22.32
C ARG A 184 -11.50 -23.75 23.82
N ARG A 185 -12.18 -22.78 24.39
CA ARG A 185 -12.27 -22.64 25.85
C ARG A 185 -12.84 -23.96 26.40
N ARG A 186 -12.01 -24.77 27.05
CA ARG A 186 -12.45 -25.90 27.83
C ARG A 186 -13.37 -25.34 28.93
N ARG A 187 -14.66 -25.68 28.90
CA ARG A 187 -15.56 -25.48 30.02
C ARG A 187 -14.99 -26.32 31.15
N ARG A 188 -14.51 -25.69 32.22
CA ARG A 188 -14.28 -26.37 33.49
C ARG A 188 -15.64 -26.69 34.03
N SER A 189 -16.00 -27.99 34.08
CA SER A 189 -17.08 -28.52 34.87
C SER A 189 -16.71 -28.30 36.35
N ARG A 190 -17.53 -27.56 37.05
CA ARG A 190 -17.51 -27.57 38.52
C ARG A 190 -18.22 -28.84 38.96
N ALA A 191 -17.52 -29.69 39.68
CA ALA A 191 -18.07 -30.64 40.64
C ALA A 191 -18.07 -29.97 42.00
#